data_a352c683f5a4aced4af0b15e1cb3bf85
#
_entry.id   a352c683f5a4aced4af0b15e1cb3bf85
#
_cell.length_a   1.000
_cell.length_b   1.000
_cell.length_c   1.000
_cell.angle_alpha   90.00
_cell.angle_beta   90.00
_cell.angle_gamma   90.00
#
_symmetry.space_group_name_H-M   'P 1'
#
loop_
_entity.id
_entity.type
_entity.pdbx_description
1 polymer ?
#
loop_
_entity_poly.entity_id
_entity_poly.type
_entity_poly.pdbx_seq_one_letter_code
_entity_poly.pdbx_strand_id
1 'polypeptide(L)'
;MEQTLVLCKPDAVERSLVGEIISRFEKKGLKIVALRMLVITPDLAEKHYAEHVGKPFYDDLVDFIGRSPAVAMVIEGPEDTWEIVRKMMGSTNAAQAEPGTIRGDFSALFTENLVHGSDSAESAEREINIFFG
;
A
#
# COMPACT_ATOMS: atom_id res chain seq x y z
N MET A 1 -13.51 13.01 9.55
CA MET A 1 -12.47 12.64 8.55
C MET A 1 -11.73 11.40 9.04
N GLU A 2 -11.57 10.42 8.19
CA GLU A 2 -10.85 9.21 8.54
C GLU A 2 -9.55 9.12 7.76
N GLN A 3 -8.61 8.37 8.31
CA GLN A 3 -7.28 8.19 7.71
C GLN A 3 -7.02 6.71 7.45
N THR A 4 -6.26 6.44 6.40
CA THR A 4 -5.83 5.08 6.10
C THR A 4 -4.38 5.09 5.63
N LEU A 5 -3.73 3.93 5.70
CA LEU A 5 -2.35 3.79 5.26
C LEU A 5 -2.29 3.23 3.84
N VAL A 6 -1.42 3.79 3.03
CA VAL A 6 -1.07 3.27 1.72
C VAL A 6 0.45 3.11 1.66
N LEU A 7 0.89 1.98 1.12
CA LEU A 7 2.28 1.79 0.74
C LEU A 7 2.37 1.74 -0.78
N CYS A 8 3.29 2.49 -1.35
CA CYS A 8 3.80 2.20 -2.68
C CYS A 8 4.95 1.22 -2.47
N LYS A 9 4.78 -0.01 -2.93
CA LYS A 9 5.75 -1.07 -2.72
C LYS A 9 7.02 -0.84 -3.55
N PRO A 10 8.11 -1.57 -3.27
CA PRO A 10 9.36 -1.38 -4.02
C PRO A 10 9.21 -1.43 -5.53
N ASP A 11 8.34 -2.29 -6.07
CA ASP A 11 8.12 -2.35 -7.51
C ASP A 11 7.53 -1.06 -8.08
N ALA A 12 6.65 -0.37 -7.33
CA ALA A 12 6.13 0.92 -7.76
C ALA A 12 7.22 1.98 -7.81
N VAL A 13 8.11 1.99 -6.82
CA VAL A 13 9.25 2.92 -6.78
C VAL A 13 10.21 2.61 -7.93
N GLU A 14 10.56 1.34 -8.12
CA GLU A 14 11.46 0.90 -9.20
C GLU A 14 10.94 1.27 -10.58
N ARG A 15 9.63 1.20 -10.76
CA ARG A 15 8.98 1.52 -12.05
C ARG A 15 8.61 2.99 -12.20
N SER A 16 8.98 3.83 -11.23
CA SER A 16 8.70 5.28 -11.25
C SER A 16 7.19 5.60 -11.34
N LEU A 17 6.38 4.83 -10.64
CA LEU A 17 4.92 4.98 -10.63
C LEU A 17 4.39 5.72 -9.40
N VAL A 18 5.24 6.10 -8.45
CA VAL A 18 4.79 6.76 -7.21
C VAL A 18 4.01 8.04 -7.50
N GLY A 19 4.52 8.86 -8.40
CA GLY A 19 3.84 10.12 -8.77
C GLY A 19 2.46 9.90 -9.37
N GLU A 20 2.32 8.88 -10.23
CA GLU A 20 1.03 8.53 -10.81
C GLU A 20 0.04 8.06 -9.74
N ILE A 21 0.50 7.25 -8.80
CA ILE A 21 -0.34 6.73 -7.71
C ILE A 21 -0.82 7.88 -6.83
N ILE A 22 0.09 8.76 -6.42
CA ILE A 22 -0.24 9.95 -5.62
C ILE A 22 -1.26 10.82 -6.36
N SER A 23 -1.02 11.05 -7.65
CA SER A 23 -1.91 11.87 -8.47
C SER A 23 -3.33 11.32 -8.49
N ARG A 24 -3.49 10.00 -8.58
CA ARG A 24 -4.83 9.39 -8.59
C ARG A 24 -5.59 9.65 -7.30
N PHE A 25 -4.93 9.54 -6.14
CA PHE A 25 -5.58 9.83 -4.87
C PHE A 25 -5.96 11.30 -4.76
N GLU A 26 -5.06 12.20 -5.16
CA GLU A 26 -5.33 13.63 -5.13
C GLU A 26 -6.46 14.02 -6.07
N LYS A 27 -6.49 13.47 -7.28
CA LYS A 27 -7.56 13.74 -8.25
C LYS A 27 -8.91 13.23 -7.78
N LYS A 28 -8.92 12.18 -6.98
CA LYS A 28 -10.15 11.65 -6.38
C LYS A 28 -10.71 12.59 -5.32
N GLY A 29 -9.92 13.56 -4.85
CA GLY A 29 -10.31 14.47 -3.79
C GLY A 29 -9.87 14.02 -2.41
N LEU A 30 -9.04 12.99 -2.34
CA LEU A 30 -8.46 12.53 -1.07
C LEU A 30 -7.21 13.35 -0.76
N LYS A 31 -6.88 13.50 0.52
CA LYS A 31 -5.77 14.33 0.94
C LYS A 31 -4.63 13.48 1.49
N ILE A 32 -3.42 13.73 1.02
CA ILE A 32 -2.23 13.08 1.57
C ILE A 32 -1.73 13.96 2.71
N VAL A 33 -1.77 13.45 3.93
CA VAL A 33 -1.42 14.22 5.14
C VAL A 33 -0.07 13.83 5.72
N ALA A 34 0.51 12.71 5.30
CA ALA A 34 1.87 12.31 5.67
C ALA A 34 2.46 11.48 4.53
N LEU A 35 3.76 11.62 4.31
CA LEU A 35 4.45 10.97 3.22
C LEU A 35 5.89 10.70 3.63
N ARG A 36 6.38 9.46 3.41
CA ARG A 36 7.72 9.07 3.82
C ARG A 36 8.26 7.98 2.90
N MET A 37 9.48 8.18 2.39
CA MET A 37 10.19 7.14 1.66
C MET A 37 11.14 6.45 2.64
N LEU A 38 11.13 5.11 2.65
CA LEU A 38 11.97 4.33 3.57
C LEU A 38 12.25 2.95 2.99
N VAL A 39 13.34 2.34 3.45
CA VAL A 39 13.57 0.92 3.23
C VAL A 39 12.91 0.17 4.39
N ILE A 40 12.02 -0.75 4.08
CA ILE A 40 11.32 -1.52 5.10
C ILE A 40 12.25 -2.63 5.59
N THR A 41 12.76 -2.47 6.82
CA THR A 41 13.66 -3.43 7.43
C THR A 41 12.91 -4.72 7.81
N PRO A 42 13.63 -5.85 8.03
CA PRO A 42 12.99 -7.07 8.51
C PRO A 42 12.17 -6.87 9.79
N ASP A 43 12.62 -6.03 10.72
CA ASP A 43 11.89 -5.74 11.96
C ASP A 43 10.57 -5.02 11.67
N LEU A 44 10.60 -4.04 10.76
CA LEU A 44 9.41 -3.30 10.39
C LEU A 44 8.44 -4.20 9.61
N ALA A 45 8.98 -5.04 8.71
CA ALA A 45 8.19 -6.02 7.96
C ALA A 45 7.49 -7.01 8.90
N GLU A 46 8.16 -7.45 9.97
CA GLU A 46 7.57 -8.35 10.95
C GLU A 46 6.35 -7.72 11.62
N LYS A 47 6.43 -6.44 11.97
CA LYS A 47 5.30 -5.72 12.54
C LYS A 47 4.15 -5.60 11.55
N HIS A 48 4.45 -5.27 10.31
CA HIS A 48 3.45 -5.09 9.26
C HIS A 48 2.78 -6.42 8.88
N TYR A 49 3.56 -7.49 8.78
CA TYR A 49 3.09 -8.83 8.42
C TYR A 49 2.95 -9.74 9.64
N ALA A 50 2.63 -9.19 10.83
CA ALA A 50 2.59 -9.96 12.07
C ALA A 50 1.75 -11.23 11.99
N GLU A 51 0.61 -11.17 11.31
CA GLU A 51 -0.30 -12.32 11.15
C GLU A 51 0.22 -13.38 10.17
N HIS A 52 1.29 -13.07 9.41
CA HIS A 52 1.88 -13.99 8.43
C HIS A 52 3.17 -14.63 8.92
N VAL A 53 3.69 -14.24 10.09
CA VAL A 53 4.91 -14.81 10.66
C VAL A 53 4.75 -16.33 10.81
N GLY A 54 5.73 -17.07 10.31
CA GLY A 54 5.72 -18.54 10.36
C GLY A 54 5.03 -19.23 9.20
N LYS A 55 4.37 -18.46 8.32
CA LYS A 55 3.75 -19.05 7.13
C LYS A 55 4.79 -19.25 6.02
N PRO A 56 4.58 -20.25 5.12
CA PRO A 56 5.59 -20.60 4.10
C PRO A 56 6.01 -19.42 3.19
N PHE A 57 5.13 -18.49 2.93
CA PHE A 57 5.41 -17.34 2.04
C PHE A 57 6.00 -16.12 2.76
N TYR A 58 6.18 -16.20 4.08
CA TYR A 58 6.59 -15.03 4.88
C TYR A 58 7.95 -14.47 4.46
N ASP A 59 8.95 -15.34 4.28
CA ASP A 59 10.30 -14.90 3.93
C ASP A 59 10.32 -14.19 2.57
N ASP A 60 9.54 -14.67 1.61
CA ASP A 60 9.41 -14.04 0.30
C ASP A 60 8.78 -12.66 0.41
N LEU A 61 7.77 -12.50 1.28
CA LEU A 61 7.15 -11.19 1.52
C LEU A 61 8.15 -10.19 2.09
N VAL A 62 8.94 -10.62 3.08
CA VAL A 62 9.95 -9.77 3.73
C VAL A 62 11.03 -9.37 2.73
N ASP A 63 11.51 -10.31 1.94
CA ASP A 63 12.54 -10.04 0.93
C ASP A 63 12.04 -9.06 -0.12
N PHE A 64 10.83 -9.26 -0.59
CA PHE A 64 10.23 -8.37 -1.60
C PHE A 64 10.03 -6.95 -1.08
N ILE A 65 9.40 -6.81 0.10
CA ILE A 65 9.03 -5.50 0.62
C ILE A 65 10.24 -4.65 1.01
N GLY A 66 11.36 -5.29 1.30
CA GLY A 66 12.61 -4.62 1.68
C GLY A 66 13.65 -4.51 0.58
N ARG A 67 13.38 -5.00 -0.63
CA ARG A 67 14.42 -5.05 -1.69
C ARG A 67 14.80 -3.69 -2.25
N SER A 68 13.91 -2.71 -2.15
CA SER A 68 14.11 -1.32 -2.60
C SER A 68 13.32 -0.42 -1.69
N PRO A 69 13.55 0.91 -1.73
CA PRO A 69 12.71 1.81 -0.95
C PRO A 69 11.23 1.67 -1.31
N ALA A 70 10.38 1.87 -0.31
CA ALA A 70 8.94 1.97 -0.45
C ALA A 70 8.51 3.37 -0.05
N VAL A 71 7.29 3.78 -0.41
CA VAL A 71 6.73 5.05 0.04
C VAL A 71 5.49 4.76 0.88
N ALA A 72 5.52 5.20 2.14
CA ALA A 72 4.37 5.12 3.04
C ALA A 72 3.66 6.46 3.04
N MET A 73 2.32 6.44 3.01
CA MET A 73 1.54 7.66 3.09
C MET A 73 0.27 7.45 3.90
N VAL A 74 -0.15 8.52 4.57
CA VAL A 74 -1.44 8.57 5.26
C VAL A 74 -2.38 9.38 4.38
N ILE A 75 -3.51 8.77 4.03
CA ILE A 75 -4.53 9.40 3.20
C ILE A 75 -5.75 9.67 4.06
N GLU A 76 -6.24 10.91 3.98
CA GLU A 76 -7.39 11.37 4.74
C GLU A 76 -8.57 11.65 3.81
N GLY A 77 -9.75 11.26 4.25
CA GLY A 77 -10.97 11.46 3.48
C GLY A 77 -12.21 11.26 4.33
N PRO A 78 -13.37 11.03 3.69
CA PRO A 78 -14.62 10.82 4.41
C PRO A 78 -14.65 9.48 5.15
N GLU A 79 -15.78 9.17 5.76
CA GLU A 79 -16.00 7.89 6.44
C GLU A 79 -15.66 6.73 5.49
N ASP A 80 -15.00 5.70 6.03
CA ASP A 80 -14.56 4.52 5.29
C ASP A 80 -13.60 4.84 4.13
N THR A 81 -12.70 5.79 4.34
CA THR A 81 -11.67 6.12 3.34
C THR A 81 -10.84 4.90 2.96
N TRP A 82 -10.57 3.97 3.89
CA TRP A 82 -9.84 2.74 3.57
C TRP A 82 -10.53 1.96 2.44
N GLU A 83 -11.85 1.94 2.41
CA GLU A 83 -12.60 1.23 1.38
C GLU A 83 -12.53 1.95 0.03
N ILE A 84 -12.63 3.29 0.05
CA ILE A 84 -12.49 4.09 -1.17
C ILE A 84 -11.11 3.83 -1.79
N VAL A 85 -10.07 3.87 -0.97
CA VAL A 85 -8.69 3.65 -1.42
C VAL A 85 -8.54 2.25 -2.02
N ARG A 86 -9.07 1.23 -1.37
CA ARG A 86 -8.96 -0.14 -1.87
C ARG A 86 -9.70 -0.34 -3.19
N LYS A 87 -10.85 0.32 -3.37
CA LYS A 87 -11.56 0.30 -4.66
C LYS A 87 -10.72 0.93 -5.76
N MET A 88 -10.00 2.01 -5.45
CA MET A 88 -9.11 2.65 -6.42
C MET A 88 -7.90 1.78 -6.76
N MET A 89 -7.42 0.98 -5.81
CA MET A 89 -6.31 0.08 -6.04
C MET A 89 -6.67 -1.10 -6.94
N GLY A 90 -7.88 -1.61 -6.80
CA GLY A 90 -8.34 -2.79 -7.52
C GLY A 90 -8.01 -4.10 -6.81
N SER A 91 -8.37 -5.21 -7.43
CA SER A 91 -8.16 -6.55 -6.89
C SER A 91 -6.70 -6.81 -6.53
N THR A 92 -6.46 -7.45 -5.39
CA THR A 92 -5.12 -7.87 -4.96
C THR A 92 -4.43 -8.73 -6.02
N ASN A 93 -5.19 -9.58 -6.70
CA ASN A 93 -4.69 -10.25 -7.90
C ASN A 93 -4.79 -9.28 -9.08
N ALA A 94 -3.67 -8.63 -9.39
CA ALA A 94 -3.64 -7.58 -10.40
C ALA A 94 -4.11 -8.06 -11.78
N ALA A 95 -3.91 -9.34 -12.11
CA ALA A 95 -4.37 -9.90 -13.38
C ALA A 95 -5.91 -9.84 -13.51
N GLN A 96 -6.63 -9.79 -12.39
CA GLN A 96 -8.09 -9.73 -12.34
C GLN A 96 -8.61 -8.34 -12.00
N ALA A 97 -7.72 -7.37 -11.78
CA ALA A 97 -8.13 -6.01 -11.44
C ALA A 97 -8.75 -5.31 -12.65
N GLU A 98 -9.81 -4.55 -12.38
CA GLU A 98 -10.52 -3.83 -13.43
C GLU A 98 -9.68 -2.71 -14.01
N PRO A 99 -9.73 -2.48 -15.33
CA PRO A 99 -9.13 -1.28 -15.92
C PRO A 99 -9.67 -0.01 -15.23
N GLY A 100 -8.80 0.98 -15.07
CA GLY A 100 -9.13 2.20 -14.33
C GLY A 100 -8.67 2.16 -12.88
N THR A 101 -8.46 0.98 -12.32
CA THR A 101 -7.83 0.85 -11.01
C THR A 101 -6.32 0.90 -11.16
N ILE A 102 -5.61 1.19 -10.06
CA ILE A 102 -4.15 1.25 -10.08
C ILE A 102 -3.56 -0.07 -10.57
N ARG A 103 -3.98 -1.18 -9.97
CA ARG A 103 -3.47 -2.49 -10.36
C ARG A 103 -3.92 -2.89 -11.75
N GLY A 104 -5.17 -2.57 -12.11
CA GLY A 104 -5.69 -2.90 -13.44
C GLY A 104 -4.96 -2.20 -14.56
N ASP A 105 -4.51 -0.96 -14.32
CA ASP A 105 -3.80 -0.18 -15.33
C ASP A 105 -2.32 -0.50 -15.41
N PHE A 106 -1.67 -0.85 -14.29
CA PHE A 106 -0.21 -0.87 -14.22
C PHE A 106 0.41 -2.19 -13.80
N SER A 107 -0.36 -3.18 -13.38
CA SER A 107 0.20 -4.46 -12.96
C SER A 107 -0.58 -5.63 -13.53
N ALA A 108 0.15 -6.71 -13.82
CA ALA A 108 -0.46 -7.98 -14.25
C ALA A 108 -0.07 -9.13 -13.31
N LEU A 109 0.72 -8.86 -12.27
CA LEU A 109 1.28 -9.90 -11.41
C LEU A 109 0.65 -9.86 -10.02
N PHE A 110 0.47 -11.04 -9.42
CA PHE A 110 -0.11 -11.14 -8.07
C PHE A 110 0.82 -10.55 -6.99
N THR A 111 2.11 -10.86 -7.05
CA THR A 111 3.06 -10.45 -6.01
C THR A 111 3.59 -9.03 -6.22
N GLU A 112 3.85 -8.63 -7.46
CA GLU A 112 4.31 -7.29 -7.78
C GLU A 112 3.11 -6.45 -8.22
N ASN A 113 2.24 -6.15 -7.25
CA ASN A 113 0.97 -5.47 -7.50
C ASN A 113 0.97 -4.02 -7.01
N LEU A 114 2.13 -3.42 -6.87
CA LEU A 114 2.41 -1.98 -6.73
C LEU A 114 2.07 -1.36 -5.39
N VAL A 115 0.94 -1.68 -4.80
CA VAL A 115 0.43 -0.93 -3.67
C VAL A 115 -0.14 -1.85 -2.59
N HIS A 116 -0.17 -1.33 -1.38
CA HIS A 116 -0.87 -1.91 -0.25
C HIS A 116 -1.78 -0.84 0.34
N GLY A 117 -2.99 -1.22 0.73
CA GLY A 117 -3.90 -0.36 1.47
C GLY A 117 -4.48 -1.12 2.65
N SER A 118 -4.68 -0.42 3.75
CA SER A 118 -5.31 -1.03 4.93
C SER A 118 -6.68 -1.62 4.57
N ASP A 119 -7.00 -2.76 5.16
CA ASP A 119 -8.21 -3.52 4.81
C ASP A 119 -9.37 -3.31 5.80
N SER A 120 -9.21 -2.40 6.74
CA SER A 120 -10.23 -2.02 7.71
C SER A 120 -9.81 -0.75 8.44
N ALA A 121 -10.73 -0.14 9.19
CA ALA A 121 -10.40 1.00 10.02
C ALA A 121 -9.40 0.62 11.12
N GLU A 122 -9.53 -0.59 11.67
CA GLU A 122 -8.61 -1.09 12.71
C GLU A 122 -7.21 -1.32 12.14
N SER A 123 -7.11 -1.93 10.99
CA SER A 123 -5.82 -2.12 10.30
C SER A 123 -5.18 -0.78 9.95
N ALA A 124 -5.99 0.20 9.55
CA ALA A 124 -5.49 1.54 9.22
C ALA A 124 -4.79 2.17 10.43
N GLU A 125 -5.44 2.13 11.60
CA GLU A 125 -4.86 2.69 12.82
C GLU A 125 -3.55 1.99 13.19
N ARG A 126 -3.53 0.67 13.17
CA ARG A 126 -2.37 -0.13 13.49
C ARG A 126 -1.21 0.16 12.52
N GLU A 127 -1.50 0.17 11.24
CA GLU A 127 -0.47 0.36 10.21
C GLU A 127 0.08 1.79 10.19
N ILE A 128 -0.75 2.78 10.42
CA ILE A 128 -0.28 4.17 10.56
C ILE A 128 0.72 4.26 11.72
N ASN A 129 0.41 3.62 12.85
CA ASN A 129 1.32 3.61 14.00
C ASN A 129 2.65 2.90 13.67
N ILE A 130 2.63 1.85 12.88
CA ILE A 130 3.85 1.14 12.47
C ILE A 130 4.78 2.04 11.67
N PHE A 131 4.24 2.79 10.72
CA PHE A 131 5.06 3.57 9.78
C PHE A 131 5.25 5.04 10.17
N PHE A 132 4.39 5.60 11.01
CA PHE A 132 4.41 7.01 11.38
C PHE A 132 4.30 7.27 12.89
N GLY A 133 4.14 6.23 13.67
CA GLY A 133 4.07 6.35 15.13
C GLY A 133 5.44 6.47 15.80
#